data_3564ff9c3e661d0cf63de3b755ae0d96
#
_entry.id   3564ff9c3e661d0cf63de3b755ae0d96
#
_cell.length_a   1.000
_cell.length_b   1.000
_cell.length_c   1.000
_cell.angle_alpha   90.00
_cell.angle_beta   90.00
_cell.angle_gamma   90.00
#
_symmetry.space_group_name_H-M   'P 1'
#
loop_
_entity.id
_entity.type
_entity.pdbx_description
1 polymer ?
#
loop_
_entity_poly.entity_id
_entity_poly.type
_entity_poly.pdbx_seq_one_letter_code
_entity_poly.pdbx_strand_id
1 'polypeptide(L)'
;TIYDTEASFKKCIFDQNQSEDFLNLIHSRYEISDSYFKSAQSDAFDSDHSNGKIINSKFANIGNDAVDFSGSIAELFDLSFDRVGDKVLSAGEMSKISGNNIDIMNAEIGITSKDLSDVSLTDLKIKDTRLGFAVFQKKEEYGVGQAFINGLEMTNVDFVHLVDLNS
;
A
#
# COMPACT_ATOMS: atom_id res chain seq x y z
N THR A 1 7.21 11.20 -12.01
CA THR A 1 5.81 10.96 -12.41
C THR A 1 5.75 10.42 -13.82
N ILE A 2 4.87 9.47 -14.08
CA ILE A 2 4.54 8.90 -15.40
C ILE A 2 3.05 9.08 -15.62
N TYR A 3 2.65 9.54 -16.79
CA TYR A 3 1.27 9.91 -17.06
C TYR A 3 0.76 9.29 -18.37
N ASP A 4 -0.48 8.76 -18.32
CA ASP A 4 -1.28 8.28 -19.46
C ASP A 4 -0.52 7.31 -20.39
N THR A 5 0.02 6.22 -19.80
CA THR A 5 0.82 5.25 -20.56
C THR A 5 0.80 3.84 -19.97
N GLU A 6 1.46 2.92 -20.65
CA GLU A 6 1.82 1.62 -20.08
C GLU A 6 3.28 1.60 -19.64
N ALA A 7 3.55 1.15 -18.43
CA ALA A 7 4.89 1.10 -17.86
C ALA A 7 5.18 -0.28 -17.25
N SER A 8 6.38 -0.78 -17.48
CA SER A 8 6.84 -2.04 -16.86
C SER A 8 8.22 -1.84 -16.24
N PHE A 9 8.32 -2.21 -14.96
CA PHE A 9 9.55 -2.14 -14.19
C PHE A 9 9.89 -3.54 -13.69
N LYS A 10 10.95 -4.11 -14.22
CA LYS A 10 11.39 -5.45 -13.85
C LYS A 10 12.82 -5.45 -13.37
N LYS A 11 13.06 -6.03 -12.20
CA LYS A 11 14.39 -6.11 -11.57
C LYS A 11 15.03 -4.74 -11.38
N CYS A 12 14.20 -3.73 -11.02
CA CYS A 12 14.65 -2.39 -10.75
C CYS A 12 15.04 -2.21 -9.28
N ILE A 13 15.99 -1.33 -9.04
CA ILE A 13 16.33 -0.85 -7.69
C ILE A 13 16.09 0.66 -7.68
N PHE A 14 15.15 1.07 -6.84
CA PHE A 14 14.85 2.45 -6.53
C PHE A 14 15.49 2.78 -5.17
N ASP A 15 16.47 3.65 -5.14
CA ASP A 15 17.29 3.90 -3.94
C ASP A 15 17.56 5.40 -3.72
N GLN A 16 17.48 5.82 -2.45
CA GLN A 16 17.85 7.17 -1.99
C GLN A 16 17.02 8.31 -2.62
N ASN A 17 15.71 8.22 -2.56
CA ASN A 17 14.83 9.30 -2.98
C ASN A 17 14.72 10.41 -1.92
N GLN A 18 14.84 11.66 -2.35
CA GLN A 18 14.63 12.87 -1.54
C GLN A 18 13.43 13.71 -2.01
N SER A 19 12.73 13.25 -3.05
CA SER A 19 11.49 13.87 -3.52
C SER A 19 10.27 13.24 -2.85
N GLU A 20 9.09 13.76 -3.13
CA GLU A 20 7.82 13.32 -2.56
C GLU A 20 7.58 11.82 -2.84
N ASP A 21 7.71 11.38 -4.10
CA ASP A 21 7.57 9.97 -4.47
C ASP A 21 8.78 9.45 -5.23
N PHE A 22 9.12 8.16 -5.07
CA PHE A 22 10.05 7.50 -6.00
C PHE A 22 9.41 7.33 -7.37
N LEU A 23 8.21 6.80 -7.39
CA LEU A 23 7.48 6.52 -8.62
C LEU A 23 6.01 6.86 -8.42
N ASN A 24 5.53 7.84 -9.18
CA ASN A 24 4.12 8.17 -9.24
C ASN A 24 3.59 7.88 -10.64
N LEU A 25 2.50 7.12 -10.74
CA LEU A 25 1.82 6.73 -11.97
C LEU A 25 0.39 7.27 -11.98
N ILE A 26 0.08 8.10 -12.98
CA ILE A 26 -1.22 8.76 -13.12
C ILE A 26 -1.89 8.31 -14.42
N HIS A 27 -3.15 7.88 -14.35
CA HIS A 27 -3.96 7.42 -15.50
C HIS A 27 -3.25 6.35 -16.35
N SER A 28 -2.46 5.48 -15.72
CA SER A 28 -1.54 4.58 -16.39
C SER A 28 -1.84 3.11 -16.10
N ARG A 29 -1.32 2.22 -16.95
CA ARG A 29 -1.23 0.79 -16.62
C ARG A 29 0.18 0.42 -16.26
N TYR A 30 0.35 -0.45 -15.27
CA TYR A 30 1.71 -0.81 -14.85
C TYR A 30 1.86 -2.26 -14.41
N GLU A 31 3.09 -2.75 -14.55
CA GLU A 31 3.58 -3.96 -13.90
C GLU A 31 4.94 -3.67 -13.26
N ILE A 32 5.04 -3.91 -11.96
CA ILE A 32 6.29 -3.83 -11.21
C ILE A 32 6.60 -5.25 -10.73
N SER A 33 7.77 -5.78 -11.09
CA SER A 33 8.14 -7.15 -10.69
C SER A 33 9.61 -7.27 -10.31
N ASP A 34 9.89 -8.17 -9.36
CA ASP A 34 11.25 -8.50 -8.91
C ASP A 34 12.05 -7.25 -8.49
N SER A 35 11.39 -6.21 -7.96
CA SER A 35 11.97 -4.89 -7.77
C SER A 35 12.15 -4.53 -6.30
N TYR A 36 13.01 -3.55 -6.01
CA TYR A 36 13.31 -3.14 -4.66
C TYR A 36 13.27 -1.61 -4.52
N PHE A 37 12.38 -1.12 -3.67
CA PHE A 37 12.28 0.27 -3.26
C PHE A 37 12.91 0.42 -1.87
N LYS A 38 13.89 1.28 -1.74
CA LYS A 38 14.59 1.46 -0.46
C LYS A 38 15.06 2.89 -0.23
N SER A 39 15.01 3.32 1.03
CA SER A 39 15.51 4.63 1.44
C SER A 39 14.76 5.79 0.75
N ALA A 40 13.43 5.75 0.75
CA ALA A 40 12.60 6.89 0.37
C ALA A 40 12.43 7.84 1.57
N GLN A 41 12.56 9.13 1.36
CA GLN A 41 12.30 10.14 2.39
C GLN A 41 10.79 10.31 2.65
N SER A 42 9.97 10.15 1.64
CA SER A 42 8.52 10.16 1.68
C SER A 42 7.96 8.87 1.09
N ASP A 43 7.06 8.91 0.11
CA ASP A 43 6.40 7.73 -0.42
C ASP A 43 7.28 6.95 -1.40
N ALA A 44 7.14 5.62 -1.40
CA ALA A 44 7.89 4.82 -2.37
C ALA A 44 7.13 4.68 -3.69
N PHE A 45 5.83 4.44 -3.65
CA PHE A 45 5.03 4.25 -4.85
C PHE A 45 3.65 4.87 -4.68
N ASP A 46 3.25 5.66 -5.67
CA ASP A 46 1.96 6.30 -5.74
C ASP A 46 1.25 5.98 -7.06
N SER A 47 -0.04 5.68 -6.99
CA SER A 47 -0.88 5.25 -8.12
C SER A 47 -2.20 5.99 -8.12
N ASP A 48 -2.32 6.98 -9.01
CA ASP A 48 -3.52 7.80 -9.18
C ASP A 48 -4.32 7.37 -10.40
N HIS A 49 -5.58 6.96 -10.19
CA HIS A 49 -6.50 6.55 -11.25
C HIS A 49 -5.88 5.58 -12.26
N SER A 50 -5.04 4.69 -11.75
CA SER A 50 -4.21 3.79 -12.53
C SER A 50 -4.56 2.33 -12.25
N ASN A 51 -4.14 1.42 -13.14
CA ASN A 51 -4.41 0.00 -12.97
C ASN A 51 -3.11 -0.79 -13.14
N GLY A 52 -2.85 -1.73 -12.24
CA GLY A 52 -1.65 -2.52 -12.40
C GLY A 52 -1.43 -3.59 -11.35
N LYS A 53 -0.20 -4.08 -11.32
CA LYS A 53 0.21 -5.09 -10.35
C LYS A 53 1.65 -4.92 -9.91
N ILE A 54 1.88 -5.34 -8.68
CA ILE A 54 3.20 -5.40 -8.06
C ILE A 54 3.44 -6.82 -7.60
N ILE A 55 4.53 -7.43 -8.07
CA ILE A 55 4.81 -8.86 -7.85
C ILE A 55 6.23 -9.04 -7.36
N ASN A 56 6.44 -9.93 -6.39
CA ASN A 56 7.76 -10.35 -5.88
C ASN A 56 8.69 -9.16 -5.63
N SER A 57 8.20 -8.14 -4.92
CA SER A 57 8.92 -6.88 -4.74
C SER A 57 9.05 -6.52 -3.26
N LYS A 58 10.05 -5.70 -2.94
CA LYS A 58 10.40 -5.34 -1.58
C LYS A 58 10.40 -3.83 -1.39
N PHE A 59 9.99 -3.42 -0.19
CA PHE A 59 9.98 -2.02 0.23
C PHE A 59 10.65 -1.91 1.61
N ALA A 60 11.67 -1.07 1.74
CA ALA A 60 12.36 -0.95 3.02
C ALA A 60 12.88 0.47 3.29
N ASN A 61 12.79 0.91 4.55
CA ASN A 61 13.19 2.24 4.99
C ASN A 61 12.46 3.34 4.21
N ILE A 62 11.14 3.30 4.26
CA ILE A 62 10.25 4.28 3.61
C ILE A 62 9.78 5.26 4.68
N GLY A 63 9.95 6.55 4.43
CA GLY A 63 9.68 7.60 5.41
C GLY A 63 8.20 7.90 5.64
N ASN A 64 7.35 7.67 4.63
CA ASN A 64 5.91 7.84 4.70
C ASN A 64 5.18 6.57 4.20
N ASP A 65 4.35 6.60 3.15
CA ASP A 65 3.60 5.44 2.67
C ASP A 65 4.46 4.56 1.74
N ALA A 66 4.39 3.23 1.91
CA ALA A 66 5.12 2.36 0.99
C ALA A 66 4.41 2.22 -0.35
N VAL A 67 3.08 2.05 -0.34
CA VAL A 67 2.25 2.07 -1.55
C VAL A 67 0.96 2.83 -1.27
N ASP A 68 0.69 3.91 -2.00
CA ASP A 68 -0.55 4.69 -1.93
C ASP A 68 -1.35 4.57 -3.23
N PHE A 69 -2.64 4.33 -3.10
CA PHE A 69 -3.57 4.14 -4.20
C PHE A 69 -4.74 5.11 -4.07
N SER A 70 -4.91 5.97 -5.05
CA SER A 70 -6.05 6.89 -5.17
C SER A 70 -6.84 6.58 -6.44
N GLY A 71 -8.10 6.16 -6.31
CA GLY A 71 -8.97 5.83 -7.44
C GLY A 71 -8.46 4.69 -8.35
N SER A 72 -7.64 3.79 -7.82
CA SER A 72 -6.86 2.83 -8.58
C SER A 72 -7.31 1.38 -8.38
N ILE A 73 -6.96 0.51 -9.33
CA ILE A 73 -7.15 -0.94 -9.20
C ILE A 73 -5.78 -1.62 -9.22
N ALA A 74 -5.44 -2.36 -8.16
CA ALA A 74 -4.15 -3.02 -8.08
C ALA A 74 -4.22 -4.45 -7.54
N GLU A 75 -3.32 -5.28 -8.06
CA GLU A 75 -3.07 -6.63 -7.60
C GLU A 75 -1.67 -6.73 -7.00
N LEU A 76 -1.57 -7.25 -5.78
CA LEU A 76 -0.33 -7.29 -5.00
C LEU A 76 0.02 -8.74 -4.64
N PHE A 77 1.16 -9.24 -5.10
CA PHE A 77 1.58 -10.62 -4.87
C PHE A 77 3.01 -10.72 -4.38
N ASP A 78 3.22 -11.52 -3.33
CA ASP A 78 4.56 -11.84 -2.81
C ASP A 78 5.36 -10.58 -2.44
N LEU A 79 4.79 -9.72 -1.62
CA LEU A 79 5.40 -8.46 -1.22
C LEU A 79 5.94 -8.50 0.20
N SER A 80 7.06 -7.83 0.43
CA SER A 80 7.60 -7.62 1.77
C SER A 80 7.90 -6.17 2.04
N PHE A 81 7.50 -5.71 3.24
CA PHE A 81 7.65 -4.35 3.72
C PHE A 81 8.38 -4.34 5.06
N ASP A 82 9.39 -3.51 5.19
CA ASP A 82 10.17 -3.38 6.43
C ASP A 82 10.56 -1.93 6.70
N ARG A 83 10.27 -1.42 7.88
CA ARG A 83 10.49 -0.03 8.31
C ARG A 83 9.78 0.99 7.43
N VAL A 84 8.48 1.08 7.61
CA VAL A 84 7.60 2.05 6.94
C VAL A 84 7.10 3.07 7.98
N GLY A 85 7.32 4.34 7.71
CA GLY A 85 7.10 5.43 8.66
C GLY A 85 5.66 5.85 8.84
N ASP A 86 4.78 5.54 7.89
CA ASP A 86 3.34 5.74 8.03
C ASP A 86 2.59 4.46 7.56
N LYS A 87 1.95 4.44 6.42
CA LYS A 87 1.13 3.30 5.98
C LYS A 87 1.89 2.38 5.03
N VAL A 88 1.83 1.08 5.28
CA VAL A 88 2.38 0.13 4.32
C VAL A 88 1.52 0.09 3.06
N LEU A 89 0.22 -0.07 3.22
CA LEU A 89 -0.75 0.03 2.13
C LEU A 89 -1.81 1.08 2.49
N SER A 90 -1.95 2.06 1.64
CA SER A 90 -2.97 3.10 1.72
C SER A 90 -3.87 3.01 0.48
N ALA A 91 -5.17 2.77 0.68
CA ALA A 91 -6.16 2.73 -0.38
C ALA A 91 -7.24 3.78 -0.13
N GLY A 92 -7.39 4.72 -1.05
CA GLY A 92 -8.37 5.81 -1.00
C GLY A 92 -9.14 5.99 -2.30
N GLU A 93 -10.20 6.79 -2.25
CA GLU A 93 -10.94 7.26 -3.42
C GLU A 93 -11.50 6.12 -4.29
N MET A 94 -12.20 5.17 -3.64
CA MET A 94 -12.82 4.02 -4.31
C MET A 94 -11.81 3.06 -4.96
N SER A 95 -10.57 3.02 -4.48
CA SER A 95 -9.57 2.06 -4.93
C SER A 95 -10.00 0.62 -4.65
N LYS A 96 -9.62 -0.30 -5.53
CA LYS A 96 -9.87 -1.73 -5.38
C LYS A 96 -8.55 -2.48 -5.38
N ILE A 97 -8.15 -2.96 -4.22
CA ILE A 97 -6.87 -3.62 -4.03
C ILE A 97 -7.10 -5.07 -3.65
N SER A 98 -6.48 -5.97 -4.38
CA SER A 98 -6.45 -7.39 -4.05
C SER A 98 -5.00 -7.88 -3.92
N GLY A 99 -4.77 -8.92 -3.11
CA GLY A 99 -3.42 -9.42 -2.96
C GLY A 99 -3.32 -10.72 -2.19
N ASN A 100 -2.13 -11.32 -2.29
CA ASN A 100 -1.79 -12.55 -1.61
C ASN A 100 -0.33 -12.56 -1.19
N ASN A 101 -0.04 -13.20 -0.06
CA ASN A 101 1.29 -13.38 0.50
C ASN A 101 2.02 -12.05 0.73
N ILE A 102 1.52 -11.29 1.70
CA ILE A 102 2.03 -9.97 2.07
C ILE A 102 2.65 -10.05 3.47
N ASP A 103 3.93 -9.73 3.59
CA ASP A 103 4.65 -9.66 4.85
C ASP A 103 4.95 -8.19 5.23
N ILE A 104 4.49 -7.78 6.40
CA ILE A 104 4.66 -6.42 6.95
C ILE A 104 5.45 -6.50 8.25
N MET A 105 6.51 -5.71 8.38
CA MET A 105 7.31 -5.64 9.59
C MET A 105 7.78 -4.20 9.89
N ASN A 106 7.78 -3.84 11.18
CA ASN A 106 8.29 -2.55 11.65
C ASN A 106 7.59 -1.35 10.98
N ALA A 107 6.27 -1.27 11.04
CA ALA A 107 5.51 -0.21 10.43
C ALA A 107 4.69 0.60 11.46
N GLU A 108 4.34 1.81 11.12
CA GLU A 108 3.40 2.60 11.90
C GLU A 108 1.98 2.08 11.72
N ILE A 109 1.53 1.89 10.47
CA ILE A 109 0.22 1.32 10.10
C ILE A 109 0.40 0.27 9.01
N GLY A 110 -0.17 -0.93 9.21
CA GLY A 110 -0.13 -1.98 8.20
C GLY A 110 -1.01 -1.65 6.99
N ILE A 111 -2.32 -1.78 7.13
CA ILE A 111 -3.28 -1.64 6.04
C ILE A 111 -4.25 -0.50 6.34
N THR A 112 -4.40 0.41 5.39
CA THR A 112 -5.41 1.47 5.45
C THR A 112 -6.37 1.36 4.28
N SER A 113 -7.68 1.33 4.57
CA SER A 113 -8.76 1.44 3.59
C SER A 113 -9.65 2.62 3.95
N LYS A 114 -9.74 3.60 3.06
CA LYS A 114 -10.47 4.84 3.26
C LYS A 114 -11.31 5.19 2.02
N ASP A 115 -12.31 6.06 2.20
CA ASP A 115 -13.01 6.72 1.10
C ASP A 115 -13.61 5.73 0.07
N LEU A 116 -14.48 4.80 0.54
CA LEU A 116 -15.15 3.76 -0.25
C LEU A 116 -14.19 2.78 -0.95
N SER A 117 -12.96 2.67 -0.49
CA SER A 117 -12.03 1.69 -1.04
C SER A 117 -12.28 0.29 -0.50
N ASP A 118 -11.97 -0.71 -1.32
CA ASP A 118 -12.03 -2.13 -1.00
C ASP A 118 -10.62 -2.73 -1.00
N VAL A 119 -10.20 -3.30 0.13
CA VAL A 119 -8.95 -4.05 0.25
C VAL A 119 -9.24 -5.50 0.58
N SER A 120 -8.85 -6.42 -0.29
CA SER A 120 -9.05 -7.87 -0.13
C SER A 120 -7.71 -8.61 -0.19
N LEU A 121 -7.22 -9.10 0.95
CA LEU A 121 -5.92 -9.77 1.03
C LEU A 121 -6.05 -11.19 1.58
N THR A 122 -5.20 -12.07 1.06
CA THR A 122 -5.04 -13.45 1.53
C THR A 122 -3.61 -13.67 2.01
N ASP A 123 -3.43 -14.44 3.08
CA ASP A 123 -2.12 -14.74 3.67
C ASP A 123 -1.30 -13.48 4.00
N LEU A 124 -1.84 -12.69 4.94
CA LEU A 124 -1.23 -11.46 5.45
C LEU A 124 -0.53 -11.72 6.79
N LYS A 125 0.74 -11.29 6.88
CA LYS A 125 1.50 -11.28 8.14
C LYS A 125 1.86 -9.87 8.52
N ILE A 126 1.59 -9.51 9.79
CA ILE A 126 1.92 -8.19 10.36
C ILE A 126 2.70 -8.41 11.66
N LYS A 127 3.88 -7.86 11.72
CA LYS A 127 4.77 -8.00 12.87
C LYS A 127 5.39 -6.67 13.28
N ASP A 128 5.58 -6.48 14.62
CA ASP A 128 6.27 -5.32 15.18
C ASP A 128 5.70 -3.99 14.60
N THR A 129 4.37 -3.85 14.61
CA THR A 129 3.64 -2.74 13.96
C THR A 129 2.70 -2.07 14.98
N ARG A 130 2.65 -0.75 14.98
CA ARG A 130 1.82 -0.03 15.96
C ARG A 130 0.31 -0.26 15.72
N LEU A 131 -0.17 -0.12 14.48
CA LEU A 131 -1.58 -0.31 14.13
C LEU A 131 -1.71 -1.30 12.96
N GLY A 132 -2.43 -2.39 13.15
CA GLY A 132 -2.64 -3.39 12.10
C GLY A 132 -3.50 -2.85 10.94
N PHE A 133 -4.68 -2.33 11.27
CA PHE A 133 -5.68 -1.86 10.28
C PHE A 133 -6.26 -0.51 10.66
N ALA A 134 -6.41 0.39 9.67
CA ALA A 134 -7.18 1.62 9.78
C ALA A 134 -8.27 1.64 8.69
N VAL A 135 -9.55 1.70 9.08
CA VAL A 135 -10.68 1.71 8.15
C VAL A 135 -11.59 2.88 8.51
N PHE A 136 -11.66 3.89 7.63
CA PHE A 136 -12.34 5.14 7.93
C PHE A 136 -12.78 5.91 6.68
N GLN A 137 -13.51 6.98 6.88
CA GLN A 137 -13.79 8.01 5.89
C GLN A 137 -12.83 9.19 6.11
N LYS A 138 -12.07 9.59 5.09
CA LYS A 138 -11.19 10.76 5.12
C LYS A 138 -11.84 11.97 4.45
N LYS A 139 -12.48 11.76 3.33
CA LYS A 139 -13.10 12.80 2.49
C LYS A 139 -14.62 12.73 2.59
N GLU A 140 -15.25 13.88 2.81
CA GLU A 140 -16.70 13.97 3.08
C GLU A 140 -17.58 13.46 1.92
N GLU A 141 -17.09 13.55 0.71
CA GLU A 141 -17.80 13.09 -0.51
C GLU A 141 -17.81 11.57 -0.70
N TYR A 142 -17.03 10.82 0.07
CA TYR A 142 -17.02 9.36 0.05
C TYR A 142 -17.66 8.78 1.32
N GLY A 143 -17.74 7.49 1.40
CA GLY A 143 -18.08 6.74 2.61
C GLY A 143 -16.87 6.06 3.21
N VAL A 144 -17.10 5.21 4.20
CA VAL A 144 -16.05 4.43 4.87
C VAL A 144 -15.49 3.37 3.92
N GLY A 145 -14.20 3.08 4.01
CA GLY A 145 -13.57 1.98 3.29
C GLY A 145 -13.94 0.60 3.85
N GLN A 146 -13.48 -0.45 3.20
CA GLN A 146 -13.65 -1.85 3.64
C GLN A 146 -12.35 -2.64 3.53
N ALA A 147 -12.15 -3.61 4.42
CA ALA A 147 -11.01 -4.52 4.36
C ALA A 147 -11.45 -5.96 4.67
N PHE A 148 -11.15 -6.88 3.77
CA PHE A 148 -11.42 -8.31 3.88
C PHE A 148 -10.12 -9.09 3.90
N ILE A 149 -9.84 -9.78 5.00
CA ILE A 149 -8.58 -10.50 5.17
C ILE A 149 -8.87 -11.98 5.43
N ASN A 150 -8.27 -12.83 4.62
CA ASN A 150 -8.33 -14.28 4.78
C ASN A 150 -6.91 -14.83 5.03
N GLY A 151 -6.69 -15.48 6.17
CA GLY A 151 -5.35 -15.91 6.59
C GLY A 151 -4.53 -14.74 7.14
N LEU A 152 -4.75 -14.42 8.42
CA LEU A 152 -4.06 -13.32 9.11
C LEU A 152 -3.18 -13.88 10.23
N GLU A 153 -1.91 -13.52 10.22
CA GLU A 153 -0.98 -13.71 11.33
C GLU A 153 -0.53 -12.34 11.86
N MET A 154 -0.70 -12.11 13.17
CA MET A 154 -0.24 -10.87 13.82
C MET A 154 0.64 -11.21 15.01
N THR A 155 1.79 -10.56 15.11
CA THR A 155 2.72 -10.74 16.22
C THR A 155 3.27 -9.38 16.64
N ASN A 156 3.18 -9.06 17.94
CA ASN A 156 3.66 -7.81 18.50
C ASN A 156 3.08 -6.59 17.78
N VAL A 157 1.74 -6.51 17.73
CA VAL A 157 0.98 -5.39 17.17
C VAL A 157 0.25 -4.69 18.31
N ASP A 158 0.51 -3.40 18.52
CA ASP A 158 -0.02 -2.67 19.67
C ASP A 158 -1.55 -2.51 19.61
N PHE A 159 -2.07 -2.14 18.43
CA PHE A 159 -3.51 -2.01 18.17
C PHE A 159 -3.90 -2.82 16.94
N VAL A 160 -4.87 -3.71 17.10
CA VAL A 160 -5.30 -4.57 15.97
C VAL A 160 -5.98 -3.74 14.89
N HIS A 161 -6.90 -2.87 15.24
CA HIS A 161 -7.63 -2.05 14.29
C HIS A 161 -8.16 -0.73 14.88
N LEU A 162 -8.35 0.22 14.01
CA LEU A 162 -9.11 1.45 14.22
C LEU A 162 -10.15 1.54 13.10
N VAL A 163 -11.43 1.55 13.48
CA VAL A 163 -12.55 1.59 12.52
C VAL A 163 -13.45 2.77 12.86
N ASP A 164 -13.85 3.54 11.87
CA ASP A 164 -14.85 4.59 12.04
C ASP A 164 -16.22 3.97 12.33
N LEU A 165 -16.82 4.37 13.45
CA LEU A 165 -18.11 3.83 13.89
C LEU A 165 -19.33 4.55 13.27
N ASN A 166 -19.11 5.54 12.42
CA ASN A 166 -20.18 6.28 11.75
C ASN A 166 -20.60 5.68 10.40
N SER A 167 -20.33 4.40 10.21
CA SER A 167 -20.74 3.64 9.02
C SER A 167 -22.01 2.83 9.26
#